data_a896483785a22d4b9f34508f53edd85c
#
_entry.id   a896483785a22d4b9f34508f53edd85c
#
_cell.length_a   1.000
_cell.length_b   1.000
_cell.length_c   1.000
_cell.angle_alpha   90.00
_cell.angle_beta   90.00
_cell.angle_gamma   90.00
#
_symmetry.space_group_name_H-M   'P 1'
#
loop_
_entity.id
_entity.type
_entity.pdbx_description
1 polymer ?
#
loop_
_entity_poly.entity_id
_entity_poly.type
_entity_poly.pdbx_seq_one_letter_code
_entity_poly.pdbx_strand_id
1 'polypeptide(L)'
;MKVRSVPTLFSPLLANIALNGIEELHTSIRYADDMVLFLKPEDDAEEILQKVKNFITERGMEISDEKTKITPATDGFNFLGWHFKVQSNGKFRCTPSEENYKDFIKKVKSVINNSNYGAEVKAQKLAPIVRGWRNYHKYCKMDGSRFSLWFTQKRTETIFRKQKTVDKHRSVDLVNKAFPAVSYSENKFVNVKQDKSPYDGDIVYWTKRNSKLYDGKTATLLGEKKQNHTCAACGMKFLPGEDVHLHHKDGNHNNWKDANLEVIHQSCHQYIHMSKSPRTKDI
;
A
#
# COMPACT_ATOMS: atom_id res chain seq x y z
N MET A 1 -12.03 -19.13 33.30
CA MET A 1 -10.57 -18.94 33.25
C MET A 1 -10.25 -18.14 31.98
N LYS A 2 -10.01 -16.83 32.09
CA LYS A 2 -9.70 -16.01 30.92
C LYS A 2 -8.25 -16.27 30.57
N VAL A 3 -8.00 -17.05 29.52
CA VAL A 3 -6.65 -17.15 28.92
C VAL A 3 -6.36 -15.81 28.28
N ARG A 4 -5.50 -15.01 28.90
CA ARG A 4 -4.90 -13.84 28.24
C ARG A 4 -3.94 -14.39 27.18
N SER A 5 -4.38 -14.38 25.91
CA SER A 5 -3.48 -14.67 24.80
C SER A 5 -2.40 -13.58 24.75
N VAL A 6 -1.18 -13.94 25.05
CA VAL A 6 -0.03 -13.12 24.71
C VAL A 6 -0.01 -13.03 23.17
N PRO A 7 -0.02 -11.83 22.55
CA PRO A 7 0.09 -11.73 21.11
C PRO A 7 1.46 -12.26 20.71
N THR A 8 1.48 -13.47 20.22
CA THR A 8 2.68 -14.08 19.67
C THR A 8 2.90 -13.53 18.25
N LEU A 9 4.14 -13.40 17.85
CA LEU A 9 4.53 -12.97 16.49
C LEU A 9 3.88 -13.83 15.39
N PHE A 10 3.50 -15.06 15.72
CA PHE A 10 2.87 -16.05 14.85
C PHE A 10 1.33 -15.99 14.83
N SER A 11 0.69 -15.22 15.70
CA SER A 11 -0.77 -15.16 15.81
C SER A 11 -1.47 -14.82 14.49
N PRO A 12 -1.02 -13.82 13.69
CA PRO A 12 -1.63 -13.52 12.40
C PRO A 12 -1.48 -14.65 11.37
N LEU A 13 -0.35 -15.35 11.39
CA LEU A 13 -0.11 -16.49 10.49
C LEU A 13 -1.02 -17.67 10.84
N LEU A 14 -1.11 -18.02 12.12
CA LEU A 14 -1.97 -19.08 12.59
C LEU A 14 -3.45 -18.78 12.31
N ALA A 15 -3.90 -17.55 12.51
CA ALA A 15 -5.25 -17.14 12.16
C ALA A 15 -5.52 -17.27 10.66
N ASN A 16 -4.56 -16.89 9.80
CA ASN A 16 -4.70 -17.05 8.37
C ASN A 16 -4.73 -18.53 7.93
N ILE A 17 -3.95 -19.40 8.56
CA ILE A 17 -3.97 -20.84 8.29
C ILE A 17 -5.33 -21.43 8.74
N ALA A 18 -5.80 -21.08 9.94
CA ALA A 18 -7.07 -21.59 10.47
C ALA A 18 -8.29 -21.13 9.64
N LEU A 19 -8.25 -19.91 9.08
CA LEU A 19 -9.33 -19.35 8.28
C LEU A 19 -9.16 -19.61 6.77
N ASN A 20 -8.13 -20.31 6.35
CA ASN A 20 -7.91 -20.61 4.93
C ASN A 20 -9.08 -21.44 4.36
N GLY A 21 -9.59 -21.04 3.21
CA GLY A 21 -10.75 -21.66 2.56
C GLY A 21 -12.10 -21.05 2.92
N ILE A 22 -12.18 -20.16 3.90
CA ILE A 22 -13.45 -19.49 4.25
C ILE A 22 -13.97 -18.61 3.10
N GLU A 23 -13.06 -18.06 2.30
CA GLU A 23 -13.37 -17.25 1.13
C GLU A 23 -14.02 -18.03 -0.01
N GLU A 24 -13.94 -19.37 0.00
CA GLU A 24 -14.54 -20.25 -0.99
C GLU A 24 -16.03 -20.50 -0.71
N LEU A 25 -16.47 -20.25 0.53
CA LEU A 25 -17.88 -20.48 0.92
C LEU A 25 -18.83 -19.48 0.23
N HIS A 26 -18.39 -18.24 0.06
CA HIS A 26 -19.15 -17.20 -0.62
C HIS A 26 -18.25 -16.02 -1.00
N THR A 27 -18.69 -15.19 -1.95
CA THR A 27 -17.96 -13.99 -2.36
C THR A 27 -17.71 -13.08 -1.17
N SER A 28 -16.46 -12.92 -0.79
CA SER A 28 -16.09 -12.21 0.42
C SER A 28 -14.76 -11.46 0.31
N ILE A 29 -14.54 -10.53 1.22
CA ILE A 29 -13.25 -9.90 1.47
C ILE A 29 -12.94 -10.09 2.94
N ARG A 30 -11.78 -10.65 3.23
CA ARG A 30 -11.29 -10.88 4.60
C ARG A 30 -9.99 -10.09 4.85
N TYR A 31 -9.87 -9.56 6.04
CA TYR A 31 -8.66 -8.97 6.56
C TYR A 31 -8.46 -9.44 8.00
N ALA A 32 -7.53 -10.36 8.19
CA ALA A 32 -7.34 -11.08 9.45
C ALA A 32 -8.65 -11.77 9.92
N ASP A 33 -9.21 -11.34 11.04
CA ASP A 33 -10.46 -11.82 11.63
C ASP A 33 -11.70 -11.02 11.17
N ASP A 34 -11.51 -9.87 10.53
CA ASP A 34 -12.61 -9.08 9.97
C ASP A 34 -12.96 -9.55 8.55
N MET A 35 -14.25 -9.77 8.28
CA MET A 35 -14.73 -10.24 6.99
C MET A 35 -16.04 -9.55 6.57
N VAL A 36 -16.17 -9.32 5.26
CA VAL A 36 -17.41 -8.86 4.62
C VAL A 36 -17.80 -9.86 3.54
N LEU A 37 -19.03 -10.38 3.60
CA LEU A 37 -19.62 -11.22 2.57
C LEU A 37 -20.59 -10.37 1.72
N PHE A 38 -20.57 -10.56 0.41
CA PHE A 38 -21.41 -9.81 -0.54
C PHE A 38 -22.55 -10.72 -1.00
N LEU A 39 -23.73 -10.46 -0.48
CA LEU A 39 -24.93 -11.22 -0.80
C LEU A 39 -25.60 -10.62 -2.04
N LYS A 40 -26.10 -11.49 -2.92
CA LYS A 40 -26.98 -11.14 -4.02
C LYS A 40 -28.44 -11.17 -3.56
N PRO A 41 -29.37 -10.57 -4.31
CA PRO A 41 -30.80 -10.59 -3.95
C PRO A 41 -31.41 -12.00 -3.83
N GLU A 42 -30.86 -12.97 -4.56
CA GLU A 42 -31.27 -14.37 -4.55
C GLU A 42 -30.63 -15.21 -3.43
N ASP A 43 -29.64 -14.68 -2.73
CA ASP A 43 -28.92 -15.41 -1.68
C ASP A 43 -29.72 -15.42 -0.37
N ASP A 44 -29.76 -16.58 0.28
CA ASP A 44 -30.27 -16.69 1.65
C ASP A 44 -29.15 -16.34 2.64
N ALA A 45 -29.30 -15.19 3.29
CA ALA A 45 -28.32 -14.66 4.22
C ALA A 45 -28.13 -15.55 5.46
N GLU A 46 -29.20 -16.21 5.93
CA GLU A 46 -29.14 -17.08 7.11
C GLU A 46 -28.45 -18.39 6.77
N GLU A 47 -28.70 -18.96 5.61
CA GLU A 47 -28.04 -20.18 5.15
C GLU A 47 -26.53 -19.93 4.99
N ILE A 48 -26.12 -18.81 4.38
CA ILE A 48 -24.72 -18.46 4.21
C ILE A 48 -24.03 -18.22 5.57
N LEU A 49 -24.70 -17.51 6.47
CA LEU A 49 -24.19 -17.30 7.82
C LEU A 49 -24.00 -18.63 8.55
N GLN A 50 -24.93 -19.59 8.40
CA GLN A 50 -24.81 -20.91 9.02
C GLN A 50 -23.63 -21.70 8.43
N LYS A 51 -23.39 -21.64 7.13
CA LYS A 51 -22.21 -22.25 6.49
C LYS A 51 -20.91 -21.70 7.08
N VAL A 52 -20.84 -20.38 7.24
CA VAL A 52 -19.67 -19.72 7.85
C VAL A 52 -19.52 -20.11 9.33
N LYS A 53 -20.62 -20.15 10.10
CA LYS A 53 -20.59 -20.60 11.50
C LYS A 53 -20.07 -22.04 11.62
N ASN A 54 -20.57 -22.95 10.80
CA ASN A 54 -20.11 -24.34 10.80
C ASN A 54 -18.63 -24.46 10.50
N PHE A 55 -18.15 -23.76 9.45
CA PHE A 55 -16.73 -23.74 9.07
C PHE A 55 -15.82 -23.26 10.21
N ILE A 56 -16.23 -22.23 10.92
CA ILE A 56 -15.45 -21.63 12.03
C ILE A 56 -15.50 -22.55 13.26
N THR A 57 -16.68 -23.12 13.57
CA THR A 57 -16.86 -23.99 14.73
C THR A 57 -16.06 -25.30 14.61
N GLU A 58 -15.96 -25.89 13.42
CA GLU A 58 -15.10 -27.05 13.15
C GLU A 58 -13.62 -26.81 13.50
N ARG A 59 -13.20 -25.54 13.52
CA ARG A 59 -11.84 -25.10 13.83
C ARG A 59 -11.69 -24.57 15.27
N GLY A 60 -12.72 -24.81 16.11
CA GLY A 60 -12.71 -24.40 17.51
C GLY A 60 -12.82 -22.90 17.73
N MET A 61 -13.35 -22.15 16.74
CA MET A 61 -13.56 -20.70 16.83
C MET A 61 -15.07 -20.39 16.86
N GLU A 62 -15.40 -19.17 17.28
CA GLU A 62 -16.78 -18.70 17.37
C GLU A 62 -16.93 -17.32 16.71
N ILE A 63 -18.09 -17.09 16.07
CA ILE A 63 -18.48 -15.78 15.56
C ILE A 63 -19.02 -14.93 16.70
N SER A 64 -18.66 -13.66 16.73
CA SER A 64 -19.31 -12.70 17.63
C SER A 64 -20.64 -12.26 17.04
N ASP A 65 -21.75 -12.77 17.53
CA ASP A 65 -23.10 -12.40 17.07
C ASP A 65 -23.38 -10.90 17.27
N GLU A 66 -22.82 -10.26 18.30
CA GLU A 66 -22.94 -8.81 18.52
C GLU A 66 -22.31 -7.97 17.41
N LYS A 67 -21.23 -8.47 16.79
CA LYS A 67 -20.49 -7.78 15.73
C LYS A 67 -20.95 -8.18 14.34
N THR A 68 -21.59 -9.31 14.17
CA THR A 68 -22.06 -9.83 12.90
C THR A 68 -23.42 -9.23 12.57
N LYS A 69 -23.52 -8.56 11.44
CA LYS A 69 -24.74 -7.84 11.01
C LYS A 69 -24.99 -8.05 9.54
N ILE A 70 -26.23 -8.35 9.22
CA ILE A 70 -26.75 -8.30 7.83
C ILE A 70 -27.25 -6.88 7.60
N THR A 71 -26.67 -6.19 6.63
CA THR A 71 -26.96 -4.77 6.39
C THR A 71 -27.16 -4.52 4.90
N PRO A 72 -28.27 -3.89 4.48
CA PRO A 72 -28.43 -3.46 3.10
C PRO A 72 -27.30 -2.50 2.68
N ALA A 73 -26.76 -2.66 1.47
CA ALA A 73 -25.70 -1.80 0.96
C ALA A 73 -26.13 -0.31 0.86
N THR A 74 -27.44 -0.05 0.78
CA THR A 74 -28.04 1.30 0.79
C THR A 74 -27.98 1.97 2.17
N ASP A 75 -27.98 1.21 3.25
CA ASP A 75 -27.85 1.75 4.60
C ASP A 75 -26.39 2.05 4.93
N GLY A 76 -25.50 1.28 4.34
CA GLY A 76 -24.05 1.39 4.48
C GLY A 76 -23.51 0.66 5.71
N PHE A 77 -22.23 0.31 5.65
CA PHE A 77 -21.53 -0.40 6.71
C PHE A 77 -20.10 0.13 6.88
N ASN A 78 -19.56 -0.09 8.08
CA ASN A 78 -18.17 0.24 8.39
C ASN A 78 -17.29 -1.02 8.30
N PHE A 79 -16.16 -0.89 7.61
CA PHE A 79 -15.15 -1.94 7.53
C PHE A 79 -13.75 -1.32 7.51
N LEU A 80 -12.88 -1.78 8.39
CA LEU A 80 -11.49 -1.30 8.51
C LEU A 80 -11.35 0.24 8.60
N GLY A 81 -12.23 0.90 9.34
CA GLY A 81 -12.20 2.35 9.49
C GLY A 81 -12.72 3.15 8.29
N TRP A 82 -13.32 2.46 7.32
CA TRP A 82 -13.98 3.02 6.16
C TRP A 82 -15.49 2.82 6.27
N HIS A 83 -16.25 3.74 5.70
CA HIS A 83 -17.70 3.63 5.55
C HIS A 83 -18.05 3.45 4.08
N PHE A 84 -18.72 2.35 3.77
CA PHE A 84 -19.15 1.98 2.43
C PHE A 84 -20.67 2.11 2.32
N LYS A 85 -21.15 2.70 1.25
CA LYS A 85 -22.58 2.90 1.02
C LYS A 85 -22.90 2.98 -0.46
N VAL A 86 -24.02 2.37 -0.87
CA VAL A 86 -24.65 2.62 -2.16
C VAL A 86 -25.67 3.74 -1.99
N GLN A 87 -25.53 4.82 -2.74
CA GLN A 87 -26.46 5.96 -2.71
C GLN A 87 -27.76 5.63 -3.47
N SER A 88 -28.80 6.42 -3.24
CA SER A 88 -30.11 6.26 -3.92
C SER A 88 -30.03 6.33 -5.46
N ASN A 89 -28.98 6.97 -5.99
CA ASN A 89 -28.69 7.02 -7.43
C ASN A 89 -27.88 5.82 -7.94
N GLY A 90 -27.73 4.75 -7.14
CA GLY A 90 -26.97 3.55 -7.47
C GLY A 90 -25.46 3.71 -7.44
N LYS A 91 -24.92 4.90 -7.12
CA LYS A 91 -23.47 5.12 -7.07
C LYS A 91 -22.89 4.64 -5.76
N PHE A 92 -21.83 3.86 -5.86
CA PHE A 92 -21.03 3.44 -4.73
C PHE A 92 -20.22 4.61 -4.15
N ARG A 93 -20.22 4.75 -2.84
CA ARG A 93 -19.47 5.77 -2.11
C ARG A 93 -18.68 5.14 -0.97
N CYS A 94 -17.41 5.52 -0.88
CA CYS A 94 -16.51 5.19 0.20
C CYS A 94 -16.03 6.47 0.87
N THR A 95 -16.13 6.53 2.21
CA THR A 95 -15.66 7.65 3.03
C THR A 95 -14.95 7.12 4.27
N PRO A 96 -14.15 7.92 4.99
CA PRO A 96 -13.72 7.54 6.33
C PRO A 96 -14.94 7.26 7.22
N SER A 97 -14.86 6.26 8.11
CA SER A 97 -15.90 6.10 9.13
C SER A 97 -15.88 7.26 10.12
N GLU A 98 -17.03 7.58 10.71
CA GLU A 98 -17.12 8.68 11.69
C GLU A 98 -16.22 8.47 12.90
N GLU A 99 -16.15 7.25 13.37
CA GLU A 99 -15.32 6.87 14.51
C GLU A 99 -13.83 7.10 14.18
N ASN A 100 -13.36 6.58 13.04
CA ASN A 100 -11.99 6.77 12.60
C ASN A 100 -11.64 8.26 12.44
N TYR A 101 -12.54 9.06 11.87
CA TYR A 101 -12.34 10.50 11.75
C TYR A 101 -12.31 11.20 13.11
N LYS A 102 -13.22 10.86 14.03
CA LYS A 102 -13.24 11.42 15.39
C LYS A 102 -11.95 11.10 16.15
N ASP A 103 -11.48 9.87 16.06
CA ASP A 103 -10.22 9.44 16.69
C ASP A 103 -9.00 10.14 16.09
N PHE A 104 -8.97 10.28 14.77
CA PHE A 104 -7.94 11.07 14.10
C PHE A 104 -7.92 12.52 14.59
N ILE A 105 -9.09 13.20 14.61
CA ILE A 105 -9.19 14.57 15.10
C ILE A 105 -8.82 14.67 16.59
N LYS A 106 -9.17 13.68 17.41
CA LYS A 106 -8.76 13.61 18.82
C LYS A 106 -7.23 13.55 18.96
N LYS A 107 -6.56 12.69 18.16
CA LYS A 107 -5.09 12.62 18.12
C LYS A 107 -4.47 13.95 17.68
N VAL A 108 -5.00 14.58 16.64
CA VAL A 108 -4.52 15.89 16.17
C VAL A 108 -4.69 16.95 17.25
N LYS A 109 -5.87 17.04 17.88
CA LYS A 109 -6.14 18.00 18.96
C LYS A 109 -5.24 17.78 20.18
N SER A 110 -4.91 16.55 20.53
CA SER A 110 -4.00 16.25 21.66
C SER A 110 -2.61 16.85 21.46
N VAL A 111 -2.10 16.81 20.22
CA VAL A 111 -0.80 17.43 19.90
C VAL A 111 -0.90 18.97 19.86
N ILE A 112 -1.95 19.51 19.22
CA ILE A 112 -2.15 20.96 19.09
C ILE A 112 -2.27 21.63 20.45
N ASN A 113 -3.05 21.04 21.35
CA ASN A 113 -3.36 21.61 22.67
C ASN A 113 -2.26 21.34 23.72
N ASN A 114 -1.24 20.55 23.40
CA ASN A 114 -0.16 20.27 24.35
C ASN A 114 0.69 21.54 24.58
N SER A 115 0.68 22.06 25.80
CA SER A 115 1.41 23.27 26.20
C SER A 115 2.93 23.11 26.19
N ASN A 116 3.42 21.88 26.35
CA ASN A 116 4.86 21.59 26.42
C ASN A 116 5.55 21.61 25.04
N TYR A 117 4.79 21.68 23.95
CA TYR A 117 5.35 21.67 22.60
C TYR A 117 5.29 23.05 21.96
N GLY A 118 6.44 23.53 21.46
CA GLY A 118 6.52 24.67 20.57
C GLY A 118 5.90 24.37 19.19
N ALA A 119 5.65 25.40 18.38
CA ALA A 119 5.01 25.29 17.08
C ALA A 119 5.75 24.32 16.13
N GLU A 120 7.08 24.38 16.12
CA GLU A 120 7.91 23.48 15.30
C GLU A 120 7.74 22.01 15.69
N VAL A 121 7.82 21.72 16.99
CA VAL A 121 7.65 20.36 17.51
C VAL A 121 6.24 19.85 17.24
N LYS A 122 5.23 20.70 17.39
CA LYS A 122 3.84 20.36 17.01
C LYS A 122 3.74 20.02 15.55
N ALA A 123 4.33 20.83 14.66
CA ALA A 123 4.31 20.57 13.22
C ALA A 123 5.00 19.24 12.86
N GLN A 124 6.15 18.94 13.46
CA GLN A 124 6.86 17.69 13.27
C GLN A 124 6.06 16.46 13.72
N LYS A 125 5.38 16.56 14.88
CA LYS A 125 4.54 15.46 15.41
C LYS A 125 3.23 15.28 14.64
N LEU A 126 2.64 16.36 14.13
CA LEU A 126 1.40 16.31 13.35
C LEU A 126 1.61 15.73 11.95
N ALA A 127 2.72 16.06 11.29
CA ALA A 127 2.98 15.66 9.91
C ALA A 127 2.84 14.14 9.66
N PRO A 128 3.44 13.23 10.45
CA PRO A 128 3.26 11.80 10.25
C PRO A 128 1.83 11.32 10.53
N ILE A 129 1.15 11.89 11.54
CA ILE A 129 -0.24 11.54 11.87
C ILE A 129 -1.18 11.90 10.72
N VAL A 130 -1.06 13.12 10.20
CA VAL A 130 -1.90 13.61 9.10
C VAL A 130 -1.57 12.89 7.79
N ARG A 131 -0.28 12.70 7.49
CA ARG A 131 0.16 11.98 6.29
C ARG A 131 -0.33 10.53 6.30
N GLY A 132 -0.18 9.84 7.43
CA GLY A 132 -0.63 8.45 7.58
C GLY A 132 -2.14 8.34 7.35
N TRP A 133 -2.94 9.19 8.00
CA TRP A 133 -4.39 9.20 7.85
C TRP A 133 -4.82 9.55 6.42
N ARG A 134 -4.21 10.56 5.78
CA ARG A 134 -4.49 10.93 4.39
C ARG A 134 -4.08 9.84 3.41
N ASN A 135 -2.94 9.18 3.62
CA ASN A 135 -2.50 8.05 2.79
C ASN A 135 -3.44 6.86 2.90
N TYR A 136 -3.91 6.56 4.12
CA TYR A 136 -4.86 5.48 4.35
C TYR A 136 -6.19 5.73 3.63
N HIS A 137 -6.72 6.96 3.73
CA HIS A 137 -8.00 7.33 3.14
C HIS A 137 -7.90 8.00 1.76
N LYS A 138 -6.75 7.93 1.08
CA LYS A 138 -6.58 8.60 -0.23
C LYS A 138 -7.56 8.15 -1.32
N TYR A 139 -8.13 6.97 -1.19
CA TYR A 139 -9.14 6.43 -2.12
C TYR A 139 -10.57 6.80 -1.74
N CYS A 140 -10.77 7.39 -0.56
CA CYS A 140 -12.08 7.85 -0.13
C CYS A 140 -12.51 9.11 -0.88
N LYS A 141 -13.81 9.24 -1.15
CA LYS A 141 -14.41 10.52 -1.51
C LYS A 141 -14.55 11.39 -0.27
N MET A 142 -13.64 12.35 -0.12
CA MET A 142 -13.67 13.33 0.97
C MET A 142 -14.23 14.68 0.51
N ASP A 143 -15.13 14.66 -0.45
CA ASP A 143 -15.84 15.82 -0.93
C ASP A 143 -16.81 16.34 0.16
N GLY A 144 -16.88 17.63 0.27
CA GLY A 144 -17.71 18.33 1.25
C GLY A 144 -17.01 18.69 2.57
N SER A 145 -17.74 19.38 3.41
CA SER A 145 -17.22 19.97 4.65
C SER A 145 -16.99 18.96 5.78
N ARG A 146 -17.62 17.77 5.72
CA ARG A 146 -17.65 16.80 6.82
C ARG A 146 -16.27 16.30 7.24
N PHE A 147 -15.38 16.01 6.25
CA PHE A 147 -14.03 15.49 6.47
C PHE A 147 -12.95 16.55 6.21
N SER A 148 -13.34 17.80 6.05
CA SER A 148 -12.41 18.90 5.80
C SER A 148 -11.55 19.18 7.04
N LEU A 149 -10.27 19.33 6.82
CA LEU A 149 -9.32 19.73 7.84
C LEU A 149 -9.15 21.25 7.92
N TRP A 150 -9.87 22.02 7.13
CA TRP A 150 -9.69 23.47 7.02
C TRP A 150 -9.82 24.17 8.38
N PHE A 151 -10.89 23.88 9.14
CA PHE A 151 -11.09 24.47 10.48
C PHE A 151 -9.95 24.07 11.44
N THR A 152 -9.49 22.82 11.39
CA THR A 152 -8.39 22.34 12.23
C THR A 152 -7.08 23.03 11.85
N GLN A 153 -6.81 23.23 10.56
CA GLN A 153 -5.65 23.98 10.07
C GLN A 153 -5.69 25.43 10.52
N LYS A 154 -6.83 26.13 10.38
CA LYS A 154 -7.00 27.52 10.81
C LYS A 154 -6.83 27.69 12.33
N ARG A 155 -7.38 26.77 13.11
CA ARG A 155 -7.14 26.73 14.54
C ARG A 155 -5.68 26.51 14.89
N THR A 156 -5.00 25.61 14.18
CA THR A 156 -3.57 25.34 14.38
C THR A 156 -2.74 26.57 14.05
N GLU A 157 -3.02 27.25 12.95
CA GLU A 157 -2.38 28.50 12.56
C GLU A 157 -2.49 29.56 13.67
N THR A 158 -3.70 29.75 14.20
CA THR A 158 -3.96 30.70 15.30
C THR A 158 -3.15 30.35 16.55
N ILE A 159 -3.03 29.07 16.90
CA ILE A 159 -2.22 28.61 18.04
C ILE A 159 -0.72 28.83 17.80
N PHE A 160 -0.23 28.57 16.60
CA PHE A 160 1.16 28.81 16.25
C PHE A 160 1.53 30.28 16.31
N ARG A 161 0.66 31.16 15.82
CA ARG A 161 0.85 32.64 15.85
C ARG A 161 0.88 33.23 17.27
N LYS A 162 0.35 32.53 18.28
CA LYS A 162 0.46 32.98 19.68
C LYS A 162 1.88 32.87 20.24
N GLN A 163 2.78 32.18 19.58
CA GLN A 163 4.17 32.06 19.99
C GLN A 163 4.97 33.28 19.49
N LYS A 164 5.68 33.96 20.39
CA LYS A 164 6.44 35.18 20.08
C LYS A 164 7.46 35.04 18.94
N THR A 165 7.93 33.81 18.71
CA THR A 165 8.95 33.50 17.67
C THR A 165 8.36 33.16 16.30
N VAL A 166 7.03 33.18 16.16
CA VAL A 166 6.32 32.75 14.94
C VAL A 166 5.55 33.92 14.35
N ASP A 167 6.04 34.47 13.26
CA ASP A 167 5.33 35.47 12.45
C ASP A 167 4.23 34.84 11.58
N LYS A 168 3.53 35.66 10.81
CA LYS A 168 2.43 35.22 9.94
C LYS A 168 2.91 34.23 8.87
N HIS A 169 4.03 34.49 8.20
CA HIS A 169 4.53 33.65 7.13
C HIS A 169 5.01 32.30 7.66
N ARG A 170 5.81 32.31 8.71
CA ARG A 170 6.28 31.09 9.39
C ARG A 170 5.13 30.24 9.94
N SER A 171 4.04 30.86 10.42
CA SER A 171 2.87 30.10 10.90
C SER A 171 2.19 29.33 9.77
N VAL A 172 2.08 29.91 8.57
CA VAL A 172 1.52 29.23 7.39
C VAL A 172 2.42 28.08 6.94
N ASP A 173 3.74 28.29 6.90
CA ASP A 173 4.71 27.25 6.52
C ASP A 173 4.66 26.07 7.50
N LEU A 174 4.58 26.35 8.80
CA LEU A 174 4.47 25.32 9.82
C LEU A 174 3.13 24.55 9.73
N VAL A 175 2.03 25.23 9.39
CA VAL A 175 0.75 24.55 9.14
C VAL A 175 0.83 23.66 7.89
N ASN A 176 1.42 24.14 6.80
CA ASN A 176 1.63 23.33 5.60
C ASN A 176 2.51 22.11 5.90
N LYS A 177 3.56 22.25 6.70
CA LYS A 177 4.39 21.15 7.19
C LYS A 177 3.60 20.16 8.07
N ALA A 178 2.74 20.67 8.96
CA ALA A 178 1.91 19.87 9.86
C ALA A 178 0.81 19.10 9.13
N PHE A 179 0.27 19.68 8.05
CA PHE A 179 -0.84 19.11 7.27
C PHE A 179 -0.43 18.86 5.81
N PRO A 180 0.59 18.00 5.55
CA PRO A 180 1.11 17.78 4.21
C PRO A 180 0.00 17.26 3.27
N ALA A 181 -0.03 17.81 2.06
CA ALA A 181 -0.86 17.24 1.00
C ALA A 181 -0.35 15.84 0.64
N VAL A 182 -1.28 14.98 0.28
CA VAL A 182 -0.97 13.65 -0.27
C VAL A 182 -1.48 13.64 -1.70
N SER A 183 -0.55 13.45 -2.63
CA SER A 183 -0.91 13.29 -4.04
C SER A 183 -1.56 11.93 -4.24
N TYR A 184 -2.71 11.92 -4.92
CA TYR A 184 -3.30 10.72 -5.47
C TYR A 184 -2.47 10.34 -6.70
N SER A 185 -1.61 9.35 -6.57
CA SER A 185 -1.07 8.68 -7.75
C SER A 185 -1.95 7.45 -7.99
N GLU A 186 -2.52 7.34 -9.17
CA GLU A 186 -3.10 6.09 -9.64
C GLU A 186 -1.98 5.06 -9.85
N ASN A 187 -1.33 4.63 -8.79
CA ASN A 187 -0.54 3.42 -8.85
C ASN A 187 -1.53 2.29 -9.08
N LYS A 188 -1.67 1.89 -10.33
CA LYS A 188 -2.38 0.66 -10.71
C LYS A 188 -1.63 -0.49 -10.05
N PHE A 189 -2.00 -0.81 -8.83
CA PHE A 189 -1.52 -2.02 -8.19
C PHE A 189 -2.15 -3.19 -8.95
N VAL A 190 -1.34 -3.86 -9.74
CA VAL A 190 -1.74 -5.08 -10.42
C VAL A 190 -1.63 -6.22 -9.41
N ASN A 191 -2.75 -6.80 -9.04
CA ASN A 191 -2.76 -7.96 -8.15
C ASN A 191 -1.92 -9.11 -8.74
N VAL A 192 -1.29 -9.90 -7.88
CA VAL A 192 -0.72 -11.18 -8.29
C VAL A 192 -1.87 -12.04 -8.80
N LYS A 193 -1.70 -12.70 -9.95
CA LYS A 193 -2.68 -13.66 -10.43
C LYS A 193 -2.80 -14.79 -9.39
N GLN A 194 -4.02 -15.27 -9.15
CA GLN A 194 -4.30 -16.25 -8.08
C GLN A 194 -3.52 -17.57 -8.23
N ASP A 195 -3.21 -17.94 -9.47
CA ASP A 195 -2.44 -19.13 -9.82
C ASP A 195 -0.91 -18.95 -9.76
N LYS A 196 -0.44 -17.75 -9.38
CA LYS A 196 0.98 -17.39 -9.34
C LYS A 196 1.57 -17.41 -7.93
N SER A 197 2.71 -18.07 -7.80
CA SER A 197 3.55 -18.11 -6.60
C SER A 197 4.98 -17.67 -6.94
N PRO A 198 5.70 -16.99 -6.04
CA PRO A 198 7.12 -16.67 -6.25
C PRO A 198 7.99 -17.90 -6.54
N TYR A 199 7.48 -19.09 -6.27
CA TYR A 199 8.16 -20.37 -6.43
C TYR A 199 7.64 -21.20 -7.62
N ASP A 200 6.76 -20.62 -8.48
CA ASP A 200 6.14 -21.33 -9.62
C ASP A 200 7.07 -21.47 -10.84
N GLY A 201 8.26 -20.89 -10.78
CA GLY A 201 9.25 -20.92 -11.87
C GLY A 201 8.93 -19.98 -13.04
N ASP A 202 7.84 -19.20 -13.01
CA ASP A 202 7.53 -18.22 -14.06
C ASP A 202 8.37 -16.94 -13.91
N ILE A 203 9.64 -17.08 -14.26
CA ILE A 203 10.64 -16.02 -14.14
C ILE A 203 10.21 -14.75 -14.93
N VAL A 204 9.59 -14.93 -16.09
CA VAL A 204 9.15 -13.79 -16.94
C VAL A 204 8.08 -12.97 -16.24
N TYR A 205 7.08 -13.63 -15.67
CA TYR A 205 6.02 -12.95 -14.93
C TYR A 205 6.58 -12.16 -13.73
N TRP A 206 7.44 -12.78 -12.94
CA TRP A 206 8.00 -12.16 -11.74
C TRP A 206 8.99 -11.05 -12.04
N THR A 207 9.83 -11.20 -13.06
CA THR A 207 10.76 -10.15 -13.50
C THR A 207 10.00 -8.92 -14.02
N LYS A 208 8.96 -9.11 -14.83
CA LYS A 208 8.08 -7.99 -15.25
C LYS A 208 7.44 -7.27 -14.07
N ARG A 209 7.06 -8.00 -13.05
CA ARG A 209 6.45 -7.45 -11.86
C ARG A 209 7.43 -6.64 -11.02
N ASN A 210 8.67 -7.09 -10.93
CA ASN A 210 9.76 -6.43 -10.20
C ASN A 210 10.47 -5.34 -11.01
N SER A 211 10.06 -5.08 -12.25
CA SER A 211 10.69 -4.07 -13.12
C SER A 211 10.71 -2.64 -12.56
N LYS A 212 9.97 -2.37 -11.49
CA LYS A 212 10.07 -1.12 -10.74
C LYS A 212 11.36 -0.95 -9.93
N LEU A 213 12.16 -2.00 -9.80
CA LEU A 213 13.47 -1.97 -9.15
C LEU A 213 14.55 -1.39 -10.06
N TYR A 214 14.28 -1.29 -11.36
CA TYR A 214 15.21 -0.75 -12.34
C TYR A 214 14.91 0.71 -12.66
N ASP A 215 15.93 1.46 -13.05
CA ASP A 215 15.71 2.80 -13.60
C ASP A 215 14.85 2.72 -14.86
N GLY A 216 14.24 3.86 -15.23
CA GLY A 216 13.26 3.90 -16.34
C GLY A 216 13.84 3.46 -17.68
N LYS A 217 15.14 3.63 -17.92
CA LYS A 217 15.83 3.24 -19.14
C LYS A 217 16.05 1.73 -19.19
N THR A 218 16.57 1.17 -18.12
CA THR A 218 16.78 -0.27 -17.95
C THR A 218 15.45 -1.03 -18.06
N ALA A 219 14.40 -0.56 -17.39
CA ALA A 219 13.06 -1.15 -17.48
C ALA A 219 12.51 -1.13 -18.92
N THR A 220 12.74 -0.06 -19.68
CA THR A 220 12.31 0.06 -21.08
C THR A 220 13.04 -0.95 -21.98
N LEU A 221 14.34 -1.13 -21.80
CA LEU A 221 15.15 -2.07 -22.59
C LEU A 221 14.83 -3.52 -22.24
N LEU A 222 14.54 -3.82 -20.97
CA LEU A 222 14.12 -5.15 -20.52
C LEU A 222 12.74 -5.55 -21.04
N GLY A 223 11.92 -4.61 -21.52
CA GLY A 223 10.56 -4.86 -21.98
C GLY A 223 10.45 -5.90 -23.11
N GLU A 224 9.23 -6.47 -23.28
CA GLU A 224 8.91 -7.51 -24.26
C GLU A 224 9.28 -7.13 -25.71
N LYS A 225 9.13 -5.85 -26.06
CA LYS A 225 9.38 -5.35 -27.42
C LYS A 225 10.88 -5.22 -27.76
N LYS A 226 11.77 -5.32 -26.77
CA LYS A 226 13.22 -5.19 -26.97
C LYS A 226 13.95 -6.46 -26.54
N GLN A 227 14.36 -6.58 -25.26
CA GLN A 227 15.14 -7.71 -24.78
C GLN A 227 14.32 -8.86 -24.19
N ASN A 228 13.00 -8.67 -24.00
CA ASN A 228 12.09 -9.67 -23.43
C ASN A 228 12.64 -10.34 -22.16
N HIS A 229 13.19 -9.55 -21.26
CA HIS A 229 13.82 -9.98 -20.00
C HIS A 229 14.98 -11.00 -20.20
N THR A 230 15.73 -10.85 -21.31
CA THR A 230 16.85 -11.71 -21.65
C THR A 230 18.13 -10.90 -21.70
N CYS A 231 19.21 -11.44 -21.15
CA CYS A 231 20.54 -10.83 -21.22
C CYS A 231 21.04 -10.79 -22.67
N ALA A 232 21.44 -9.61 -23.16
CA ALA A 232 21.92 -9.43 -24.51
C ALA A 232 23.26 -10.18 -24.78
N ALA A 233 24.04 -10.45 -23.73
CA ALA A 233 25.35 -11.07 -23.86
C ALA A 233 25.30 -12.61 -23.89
N CYS A 234 24.54 -13.26 -23.00
CA CYS A 234 24.49 -14.69 -22.86
C CYS A 234 23.17 -15.34 -23.33
N GLY A 235 22.16 -14.56 -23.64
CA GLY A 235 20.86 -15.08 -24.09
C GLY A 235 19.98 -15.68 -22.97
N MET A 236 20.46 -15.75 -21.72
CA MET A 236 19.69 -16.29 -20.60
C MET A 236 18.75 -15.22 -20.05
N LYS A 237 17.63 -15.66 -19.44
CA LYS A 237 16.68 -14.77 -18.77
C LYS A 237 17.23 -14.31 -17.44
N PHE A 238 16.89 -13.08 -17.06
CA PHE A 238 17.20 -12.54 -15.73
C PHE A 238 16.32 -13.19 -14.68
N LEU A 239 16.93 -13.59 -13.57
CA LEU A 239 16.22 -14.11 -12.40
C LEU A 239 15.67 -12.97 -11.53
N PRO A 240 14.57 -13.18 -10.79
CA PRO A 240 14.07 -12.20 -9.83
C PRO A 240 15.13 -11.88 -8.78
N GLY A 241 15.43 -10.57 -8.62
CA GLY A 241 16.42 -10.10 -7.65
C GLY A 241 17.88 -10.16 -8.12
N GLU A 242 18.12 -10.55 -9.37
CA GLU A 242 19.45 -10.56 -9.97
C GLU A 242 19.89 -9.14 -10.37
N ASP A 243 21.15 -8.82 -10.11
CA ASP A 243 21.73 -7.54 -10.48
C ASP A 243 21.96 -7.47 -12.00
N VAL A 244 21.41 -6.43 -12.60
CA VAL A 244 21.54 -6.15 -14.04
C VAL A 244 22.31 -4.85 -14.26
N HIS A 245 23.11 -4.84 -15.33
CA HIS A 245 23.89 -3.68 -15.71
C HIS A 245 23.47 -3.14 -17.08
N LEU A 246 23.34 -1.82 -17.16
CA LEU A 246 23.16 -1.13 -18.42
C LEU A 246 24.54 -0.97 -19.09
N HIS A 247 24.71 -1.63 -20.23
CA HIS A 247 25.97 -1.66 -20.99
C HIS A 247 25.90 -0.76 -22.21
N HIS A 248 26.94 0.02 -22.44
CA HIS A 248 27.14 0.84 -23.65
C HIS A 248 27.97 0.05 -24.66
N LYS A 249 27.35 -0.37 -25.77
CA LYS A 249 28.00 -1.24 -26.79
C LYS A 249 29.26 -0.63 -27.39
N ASP A 250 29.26 0.69 -27.59
CA ASP A 250 30.39 1.45 -28.13
C ASP A 250 31.44 1.84 -27.07
N GLY A 251 31.19 1.56 -25.78
CA GLY A 251 32.04 1.94 -24.67
C GLY A 251 31.97 3.43 -24.31
N ASN A 252 31.17 4.23 -25.00
CA ASN A 252 31.00 5.64 -24.71
C ASN A 252 29.82 5.86 -23.74
N HIS A 253 30.13 6.11 -22.48
CA HIS A 253 29.13 6.33 -21.42
C HIS A 253 28.27 7.58 -21.63
N ASN A 254 28.62 8.48 -22.54
CA ASN A 254 27.81 9.64 -22.88
C ASN A 254 26.79 9.35 -23.99
N ASN A 255 26.85 8.21 -24.65
CA ASN A 255 25.94 7.82 -25.72
C ASN A 255 24.73 7.05 -25.21
N TRP A 256 23.68 7.77 -24.81
CA TRP A 256 22.44 7.23 -24.25
C TRP A 256 21.36 6.85 -25.29
N LYS A 257 21.74 6.70 -26.56
CA LYS A 257 20.80 6.24 -27.60
C LYS A 257 20.41 4.79 -27.35
N ASP A 258 19.12 4.48 -27.47
CA ASP A 258 18.58 3.11 -27.24
C ASP A 258 19.29 2.03 -28.05
N ALA A 259 19.69 2.35 -29.27
CA ALA A 259 20.41 1.43 -30.14
C ALA A 259 21.82 1.05 -29.61
N ASN A 260 22.41 1.91 -28.77
CA ASN A 260 23.72 1.72 -28.15
C ASN A 260 23.66 1.03 -26.80
N LEU A 261 22.47 0.95 -26.19
CA LEU A 261 22.29 0.43 -24.84
C LEU A 261 21.74 -0.99 -24.86
N GLU A 262 22.21 -1.80 -23.94
CA GLU A 262 21.71 -3.12 -23.68
C GLU A 262 21.81 -3.47 -22.20
N VAL A 263 20.93 -4.34 -21.73
CA VAL A 263 20.92 -4.81 -20.34
C VAL A 263 21.52 -6.20 -20.30
N ILE A 264 22.52 -6.39 -19.46
CA ILE A 264 23.26 -7.65 -19.31
C ILE A 264 23.41 -7.99 -17.82
N HIS A 265 23.67 -9.27 -17.50
CA HIS A 265 24.01 -9.68 -16.14
C HIS A 265 25.29 -8.99 -15.66
N GLN A 266 25.41 -8.77 -14.38
CA GLN A 266 26.63 -8.22 -13.79
C GLN A 266 27.87 -9.07 -14.15
N SER A 267 27.75 -10.38 -14.10
CA SER A 267 28.81 -11.32 -14.49
C SER A 267 29.22 -11.20 -15.96
N CYS A 268 28.22 -11.06 -16.85
CA CYS A 268 28.47 -10.85 -18.28
C CYS A 268 29.16 -9.52 -18.54
N HIS A 269 28.75 -8.44 -17.82
CA HIS A 269 29.38 -7.15 -17.91
C HIS A 269 30.85 -7.19 -17.49
N GLN A 270 31.15 -7.84 -16.36
CA GLN A 270 32.53 -8.05 -15.91
C GLN A 270 33.37 -8.83 -16.93
N TYR A 271 32.83 -9.92 -17.47
CA TYR A 271 33.52 -10.74 -18.49
C TYR A 271 33.87 -9.95 -19.75
N ILE A 272 32.94 -9.13 -20.28
CA ILE A 272 33.17 -8.27 -21.44
C ILE A 272 34.31 -7.27 -21.17
N HIS A 273 34.38 -6.72 -19.98
CA HIS A 273 35.42 -5.76 -19.63
C HIS A 273 36.76 -6.43 -19.32
N MET A 274 36.75 -7.59 -18.72
CA MET A 274 38.00 -8.38 -18.50
C MET A 274 38.65 -8.84 -19.83
N SER A 275 37.85 -9.19 -20.82
CA SER A 275 38.38 -9.63 -22.13
C SER A 275 38.95 -8.48 -22.97
N LYS A 276 38.63 -7.22 -22.63
CA LYS A 276 39.16 -6.00 -23.28
C LYS A 276 40.37 -5.41 -22.58
N SER A 277 40.75 -5.89 -21.39
CA SER A 277 41.98 -5.47 -20.73
C SER A 277 43.17 -6.12 -21.47
N PRO A 278 44.19 -5.33 -21.90
CA PRO A 278 45.40 -5.95 -22.48
C PRO A 278 46.02 -6.85 -21.40
N ARG A 279 46.25 -8.13 -21.77
CA ARG A 279 47.07 -9.01 -20.92
C ARG A 279 48.42 -8.35 -20.77
N THR A 280 48.74 -7.85 -19.58
CA THR A 280 50.11 -7.56 -19.20
C THR A 280 50.91 -8.81 -19.44
N LYS A 281 51.81 -8.76 -20.41
CA LYS A 281 52.80 -9.81 -20.64
C LYS A 281 53.68 -9.80 -19.38
N ASP A 282 53.52 -10.82 -18.54
CA ASP A 282 54.51 -11.10 -17.50
C ASP A 282 55.79 -11.53 -18.22
N ILE A 283 56.83 -10.77 -17.97
CA ILE A 283 58.24 -11.09 -18.31
C ILE A 283 58.80 -11.94 -17.18
#